data_95a76e6b29cb9df09a912c7a53e9647f
#
_entry.id   95a76e6b29cb9df09a912c7a53e9647f
#
_cell.length_a   1.000
_cell.length_b   1.000
_cell.length_c   1.000
_cell.angle_alpha   90.00
_cell.angle_beta   90.00
_cell.angle_gamma   90.00
#
_symmetry.space_group_name_H-M   'P 1'
#
loop_
_entity.id
_entity.type
_entity.pdbx_description
1 polymer ?
#
loop_
_entity_poly.entity_id
_entity_poly.type
_entity_poly.pdbx_seq_one_letter_code
_entity_poly.pdbx_strand_id
1 'polypeptide(L)'
;ILNSASELPVLLIPLTLENIDHSKIPVGHYQVEGKKENGQVYLKLYQSHDIIAQIPAVETNDDFDEPTISFVKLLPHGENHVQIIYGCTTFNAYSIIDVANED
;
A
#
# COMPACT_ATOMS: atom_id res chain seq x y z
N ILE A 1 -17.86 -19.48 -4.63
CA ILE A 1 -17.82 -18.91 -4.66
C ILE A 1 -17.51 -18.02 -4.22
N LEU A 2 -17.32 -17.57 -4.09
CA LEU A 2 -17.15 -16.75 -3.79
C LEU A 2 -16.28 -16.24 -3.13
N ASN A 3 -15.36 -16.30 -2.90
CA ASN A 3 -14.41 -15.77 -2.15
C ASN A 3 -13.48 -14.83 -2.69
N SER A 4 -13.53 -14.52 -3.95
CA SER A 4 -12.70 -13.53 -4.57
C SER A 4 -12.87 -12.17 -3.95
N ALA A 5 -14.02 -11.90 -3.39
CA ALA A 5 -14.25 -10.61 -2.77
C ALA A 5 -13.44 -10.41 -1.51
N SER A 6 -12.97 -11.50 -0.90
CA SER A 6 -12.18 -11.37 0.30
C SER A 6 -10.68 -11.44 0.03
N GLU A 7 -10.30 -11.58 -1.23
CA GLU A 7 -8.87 -11.63 -1.55
C GLU A 7 -8.31 -10.24 -1.66
N LEU A 8 -7.25 -10.01 -0.95
CA LEU A 8 -6.56 -8.73 -0.98
C LEU A 8 -5.54 -8.71 -2.11
N PRO A 9 -5.35 -7.56 -2.74
CA PRO A 9 -4.31 -7.46 -3.77
C PRO A 9 -2.94 -7.66 -3.15
N VAL A 10 -2.00 -8.13 -3.96
CA VAL A 10 -0.64 -8.42 -3.52
C VAL A 10 0.31 -7.40 -4.11
N LEU A 11 1.18 -6.86 -3.27
CA LEU A 11 2.20 -5.91 -3.66
C LEU A 11 3.57 -6.52 -3.45
N LEU A 12 4.40 -6.49 -4.48
CA LEU A 12 5.80 -6.87 -4.35
C LEU A 12 6.61 -5.62 -4.03
N ILE A 13 7.34 -5.66 -2.92
CA ILE A 13 8.23 -4.58 -2.53
C ILE A 13 9.65 -5.09 -2.73
N PRO A 14 10.36 -4.59 -3.76
CA PRO A 14 11.68 -5.13 -4.12
C PRO A 14 12.84 -4.49 -3.39
N LEU A 15 12.59 -3.49 -2.56
CA LEU A 15 13.64 -2.83 -1.78
C LEU A 15 13.05 -2.41 -0.44
N THR A 16 13.90 -2.31 0.56
CA THR A 16 13.44 -1.93 1.90
C THR A 16 12.95 -0.50 1.91
N LEU A 17 11.79 -0.28 2.47
CA LEU A 17 11.17 1.04 2.55
C LEU A 17 11.17 1.52 3.99
N GLU A 18 10.99 2.81 4.18
CA GLU A 18 10.88 3.40 5.51
C GLU A 18 9.52 4.08 5.64
N ASN A 19 8.75 3.66 6.62
CA ASN A 19 7.44 4.22 6.90
C ASN A 19 7.59 5.60 7.54
N ILE A 20 6.50 6.33 7.64
CA ILE A 20 6.50 7.68 8.22
C ILE A 20 6.98 7.68 9.66
N ASP A 21 6.72 6.62 10.40
CA ASP A 21 7.16 6.48 11.78
C ASP A 21 8.60 5.96 11.89
N HIS A 22 9.31 5.89 10.77
CA HIS A 22 10.70 5.44 10.68
C HIS A 22 10.89 3.94 10.84
N SER A 23 9.80 3.17 10.92
CA SER A 23 9.92 1.72 10.91
C SER A 23 10.27 1.25 9.50
N LYS A 24 10.96 0.13 9.41
CA LYS A 24 11.39 -0.41 8.13
C LYS A 24 10.36 -1.42 7.62
N ILE A 25 10.17 -1.40 6.30
CA ILE A 25 9.30 -2.37 5.63
C ILE A 25 10.20 -3.23 4.77
N PRO A 26 10.41 -4.50 5.15
CA PRO A 26 11.36 -5.35 4.43
C PRO A 26 10.90 -5.70 3.03
N VAL A 27 11.86 -6.11 2.21
CA VAL A 27 11.58 -6.67 0.89
C VAL A 27 10.64 -7.88 1.04
N GLY A 28 9.68 -7.99 0.15
CA GLY A 28 8.80 -9.17 0.16
C GLY A 28 7.49 -8.91 -0.55
N HIS A 29 6.64 -9.93 -0.51
CA HIS A 29 5.28 -9.84 -1.02
C HIS A 29 4.35 -9.56 0.16
N TYR A 30 3.41 -8.67 -0.05
CA TYR A 30 2.46 -8.30 1.00
C TYR A 30 1.05 -8.28 0.44
N GLN A 31 0.10 -8.76 1.22
CA GLN A 31 -1.31 -8.49 0.93
C GLN A 31 -1.64 -7.13 1.51
N VAL A 32 -2.33 -6.30 0.75
CA VAL A 32 -2.58 -4.92 1.15
C VAL A 32 -4.07 -4.70 1.33
N GLU A 33 -4.44 -4.15 2.48
CA GLU A 33 -5.81 -3.79 2.77
C GLU A 33 -5.87 -2.31 3.10
N GLY A 34 -6.68 -1.55 2.36
CA GLY A 34 -6.94 -0.17 2.71
C GLY A 34 -8.11 -0.09 3.66
N LYS A 35 -7.95 0.66 4.74
CA LYS A 35 -8.99 0.78 5.74
C LYS A 35 -9.13 2.22 6.17
N LYS A 36 -10.35 2.69 6.27
CA LYS A 36 -10.63 4.05 6.70
C LYS A 36 -11.08 4.02 8.15
N GLU A 37 -10.34 4.73 9.00
CA GLU A 37 -10.62 4.80 10.42
C GLU A 37 -10.63 6.26 10.85
N ASN A 38 -11.74 6.72 11.37
CA ASN A 38 -11.85 8.11 11.85
C ASN A 38 -11.46 9.14 10.79
N GLY A 39 -11.80 8.87 9.54
CA GLY A 39 -11.51 9.79 8.45
C GLY A 39 -10.13 9.66 7.85
N GLN A 40 -9.28 8.80 8.40
CA GLN A 40 -7.94 8.59 7.90
C GLN A 40 -7.83 7.21 7.24
N VAL A 41 -7.24 7.16 6.05
CA VAL A 41 -7.01 5.90 5.37
C VAL A 41 -5.65 5.36 5.77
N TYR A 42 -5.60 4.05 6.03
CA TYR A 42 -4.36 3.33 6.29
C TYR A 42 -4.24 2.17 5.33
N LEU A 43 -3.05 1.96 4.81
CA LEU A 43 -2.74 0.78 4.02
C LEU A 43 -2.05 -0.21 4.94
N LYS A 44 -2.68 -1.36 5.17
CA LYS A 44 -2.16 -2.39 6.05
C LYS A 44 -1.51 -3.46 5.22
N LEU A 45 -0.26 -3.74 5.50
CA LEU A 45 0.53 -4.72 4.76
C LEU A 45 0.65 -5.98 5.59
N TYR A 46 0.18 -7.10 5.04
CA TYR A 46 0.13 -8.37 5.75
C TYR A 46 1.05 -9.40 5.12
N GLN A 47 1.66 -10.22 5.95
CA GLN A 47 2.30 -11.46 5.53
C GLN A 47 1.76 -12.55 6.44
N SER A 48 1.16 -13.59 5.84
CA SER A 48 0.66 -14.75 6.59
C SER A 48 -0.22 -14.36 7.78
N HIS A 49 -1.11 -13.45 7.62
CA HIS A 49 -2.05 -12.96 8.64
C HIS A 49 -1.46 -11.96 9.63
N ASP A 50 -0.14 -11.73 9.59
CA ASP A 50 0.48 -10.76 10.48
C ASP A 50 0.55 -9.40 9.80
N ILE A 51 0.23 -8.35 10.53
CA ILE A 51 0.39 -6.99 10.02
C ILE A 51 1.86 -6.62 10.17
N ILE A 52 2.53 -6.43 9.04
CA ILE A 52 3.94 -6.06 9.03
C ILE A 52 4.09 -4.55 9.08
N ALA A 53 3.18 -3.82 8.45
CA ALA A 53 3.28 -2.36 8.41
C ALA A 53 1.89 -1.76 8.25
N GLN A 54 1.74 -0.54 8.73
CA GLN A 54 0.51 0.22 8.55
C GLN A 54 0.93 1.63 8.12
N ILE A 55 0.55 2.01 6.92
CA ILE A 55 1.02 3.23 6.28
C ILE A 55 -0.14 4.21 6.14
N PRO A 56 -0.07 5.41 6.73
CA PRO A 56 -1.10 6.41 6.49
C PRO A 56 -1.15 6.80 5.02
N ALA A 57 -2.33 6.98 4.49
CA ALA A 57 -2.53 7.27 3.08
C ALA A 57 -3.54 8.39 2.91
N VAL A 58 -3.53 8.99 1.72
CA VAL A 58 -4.42 10.07 1.37
C VAL A 58 -5.48 9.54 0.42
N GLU A 59 -6.74 9.74 0.78
CA GLU A 59 -7.85 9.34 -0.07
C GLU A 59 -7.91 10.29 -1.27
N THR A 60 -8.20 9.76 -2.45
CA THR A 60 -8.25 10.54 -3.67
C THR A 60 -9.37 10.04 -4.58
N ASN A 61 -9.83 10.91 -5.48
CA ASN A 61 -10.76 10.53 -6.52
C ASN A 61 -10.06 10.05 -7.79
N ASP A 62 -8.73 10.07 -7.82
CA ASP A 62 -7.96 9.64 -8.97
C ASP A 62 -7.99 8.13 -9.05
N ASP A 63 -8.36 7.58 -10.21
CA ASP A 63 -8.37 6.14 -10.40
C ASP A 63 -7.03 5.64 -10.96
N PHE A 64 -6.05 6.51 -11.12
CA PHE A 64 -4.70 6.20 -11.59
C PHE A 64 -4.70 5.47 -12.93
N ASP A 65 -5.78 5.63 -13.71
CA ASP A 65 -5.96 4.98 -15.02
C ASP A 65 -5.91 3.45 -14.92
N GLU A 66 -6.30 2.91 -13.76
CA GLU A 66 -6.33 1.46 -13.59
C GLU A 66 -7.64 0.89 -14.14
N PRO A 67 -7.56 -0.18 -14.93
CA PRO A 67 -8.76 -0.77 -15.48
C PRO A 67 -9.54 -1.62 -14.49
N THR A 68 -8.93 -1.96 -13.34
CA THR A 68 -9.61 -2.77 -12.34
C THR A 68 -9.96 -1.92 -11.13
N ILE A 69 -10.99 -2.35 -10.41
CA ILE A 69 -11.45 -1.61 -9.24
C ILE A 69 -10.53 -1.84 -8.05
N SER A 70 -10.04 -3.07 -7.90
CA SER A 70 -9.19 -3.42 -6.76
C SER A 70 -7.76 -3.60 -7.26
N PHE A 71 -6.86 -2.76 -6.76
CA PHE A 71 -5.46 -2.80 -7.21
C PHE A 71 -4.54 -2.21 -6.15
N VAL A 72 -3.27 -2.59 -6.23
CA VAL A 72 -2.20 -1.93 -5.48
C VAL A 72 -0.94 -1.99 -6.33
N LYS A 73 -0.20 -0.88 -6.39
CA LYS A 73 1.03 -0.80 -7.16
C LYS A 73 2.05 0.08 -6.46
N LEU A 74 3.30 -0.20 -6.73
CA LEU A 74 4.42 0.59 -6.23
C LEU A 74 5.07 1.30 -7.42
N LEU A 75 5.15 2.62 -7.33
CA LEU A 75 5.71 3.45 -8.40
C LEU A 75 6.87 4.25 -7.87
N PRO A 76 7.89 4.50 -8.69
CA PRO A 76 8.95 5.40 -8.25
C PRO A 76 8.43 6.83 -8.13
N HIS A 77 8.96 7.57 -7.17
CA HIS A 77 8.56 8.95 -6.96
C HIS A 77 9.80 9.75 -6.59
N GLY A 78 10.51 10.23 -7.60
CA GLY A 78 11.79 10.88 -7.39
C GLY A 78 12.89 9.87 -7.09
N GLU A 79 13.95 10.33 -6.48
CA GLU A 79 15.14 9.49 -6.32
C GLU A 79 15.07 8.58 -5.11
N ASN A 80 14.48 9.05 -4.03
CA ASN A 80 14.53 8.32 -2.77
C ASN A 80 13.15 8.04 -2.20
N HIS A 81 12.13 8.11 -3.03
CA HIS A 81 10.75 7.92 -2.57
C HIS A 81 10.03 6.96 -3.50
N VAL A 82 8.99 6.33 -2.97
CA VAL A 82 8.08 5.53 -3.77
C VAL A 82 6.66 5.96 -3.44
N GLN A 83 5.77 5.75 -4.40
CA GLN A 83 4.36 6.00 -4.21
C GLN A 83 3.62 4.68 -4.29
N ILE A 84 2.85 4.37 -3.26
CA ILE A 84 1.99 3.20 -3.25
C ILE A 84 0.60 3.69 -3.61
N ILE A 85 0.04 3.19 -4.71
CA ILE A 85 -1.33 3.51 -5.09
C ILE A 85 -2.22 2.32 -4.80
N TYR A 86 -3.43 2.60 -4.36
CA TYR A 86 -4.35 1.58 -3.90
C TYR A 86 -5.77 1.95 -4.32
N GLY A 87 -6.54 0.96 -4.73
CA GLY A 87 -7.95 1.18 -5.00
C GLY A 87 -8.78 0.00 -4.54
N CYS A 88 -9.97 0.28 -4.08
CA CYS A 88 -10.95 -0.74 -3.74
C CYS A 88 -12.33 -0.24 -4.17
N THR A 89 -13.37 -0.99 -3.82
CA THR A 89 -14.71 -0.66 -4.30
C THR A 89 -15.25 0.64 -3.73
N THR A 90 -14.71 1.10 -2.61
CA THR A 90 -15.27 2.26 -1.90
C THR A 90 -14.40 3.51 -1.99
N PHE A 91 -13.10 3.37 -2.25
CA PHE A 91 -12.23 4.53 -2.35
C PHE A 91 -10.91 4.18 -3.03
N ASN A 92 -10.19 5.22 -3.43
CA ASN A 92 -8.81 5.12 -3.91
C ASN A 92 -7.94 5.93 -2.97
N ALA A 93 -6.69 5.55 -2.84
CA ALA A 93 -5.78 6.24 -1.94
C ALA A 93 -4.34 6.05 -2.41
N TYR A 94 -3.45 6.87 -1.88
CA TYR A 94 -2.03 6.74 -2.17
C TYR A 94 -1.22 7.14 -0.96
N SER A 95 0.02 6.69 -0.93
CA SER A 95 0.98 7.12 0.09
C SER A 95 2.35 7.25 -0.55
N ILE A 96 3.09 8.27 -0.16
CA ILE A 96 4.46 8.49 -0.63
C ILE A 96 5.36 8.31 0.58
N ILE A 97 6.27 7.34 0.50
CA ILE A 97 7.18 7.05 1.61
C ILE A 97 8.59 6.92 1.09
N ASP A 98 9.53 6.88 2.02
CA ASP A 98 10.94 6.88 1.70
C ASP A 98 11.46 5.49 1.38
N VAL A 99 12.47 5.44 0.52
CA VAL A 99 13.29 4.24 0.38
C VAL A 99 14.27 4.26 1.56
N ALA A 100 14.37 3.13 2.26
CA ALA A 100 15.25 3.07 3.41
C ALA A 100 16.70 3.16 2.96
N ASN A 101 17.47 3.92 3.72
CA ASN A 101 18.88 4.07 3.43
C ASN A 101 19.62 3.00 4.21
N GLU A 102 20.12 2.01 3.49
CA GLU A 102 20.80 0.88 4.13
C GLU A 102 22.29 0.99 3.87
N ASP A 103 23.01 1.34 4.82
CA ASP A 103 24.47 1.38 4.71
C ASP A 103 25.12 0.30 5.51
#